data_408026e999d0627d1f43a9ced51b762f
#
_entry.id   408026e999d0627d1f43a9ced51b762f
#
_cell.length_a   1.000
_cell.length_b   1.000
_cell.length_c   1.000
_cell.angle_alpha   90.00
_cell.angle_beta   90.00
_cell.angle_gamma   90.00
#
_symmetry.space_group_name_H-M   'P 1'
#
loop_
_entity.id
_entity.type
_entity.pdbx_description
1 polymer ?
#
loop_
_entity_poly.entity_id
_entity_poly.type
_entity_poly.pdbx_seq_one_letter_code
_entity_poly.pdbx_strand_id
1 'polypeptide(L)'
;MNPLNTSVLLIYTGGTIGMIENAATGALENFNFEQLQKYIPELQKFNFPIDTYQFDPPMDSSDMEPDMWRKLVRIIHDNYNRYHGFVILHGTDTMAYTASALSFMLEGLDKPVILTGSQLPIGVLRTDRKSTRLNSSHAT
;
A
#
# COMPACT_ATOMS: atom_id res chain seq x y z
N MET A 1 -10.88 20.67 7.03
CA MET A 1 -11.10 19.20 7.16
C MET A 1 -11.14 18.86 8.64
N ASN A 2 -12.19 18.19 9.10
CA ASN A 2 -12.24 17.72 10.48
C ASN A 2 -11.38 16.44 10.60
N PRO A 3 -10.26 16.43 11.37
CA PRO A 3 -9.39 15.27 11.47
C PRO A 3 -10.10 14.01 12.01
N LEU A 4 -11.20 14.18 12.75
CA LEU A 4 -11.98 13.05 13.25
C LEU A 4 -12.74 12.27 12.17
N ASN A 5 -12.92 12.87 10.98
CA ASN A 5 -13.60 12.25 9.84
C ASN A 5 -12.62 11.84 8.73
N THR A 6 -11.32 12.06 8.91
CA THR A 6 -10.31 11.64 7.94
C THR A 6 -10.15 10.13 8.00
N SER A 7 -10.09 9.49 6.84
CA SER A 7 -9.85 8.06 6.72
C SER A 7 -8.99 7.77 5.50
N VAL A 8 -8.19 6.71 5.58
CA VAL A 8 -7.28 6.28 4.53
C VAL A 8 -7.53 4.81 4.21
N LEU A 9 -7.57 4.48 2.93
CA LEU A 9 -7.56 3.10 2.46
C LEU A 9 -6.14 2.69 2.06
N LEU A 10 -5.61 1.68 2.72
CA LEU A 10 -4.34 1.05 2.40
C LEU A 10 -4.60 -0.16 1.51
N ILE A 11 -4.06 -0.15 0.29
CA ILE A 11 -4.24 -1.20 -0.71
C ILE A 11 -2.92 -1.95 -0.86
N TYR A 12 -2.88 -3.22 -0.51
CA TYR A 12 -1.73 -4.08 -0.72
C TYR A 12 -1.92 -4.91 -1.98
N THR A 13 -1.12 -4.66 -3.01
CA THR A 13 -1.16 -5.41 -4.26
C THR A 13 -0.27 -6.65 -4.23
N GLY A 14 0.87 -6.54 -3.58
CA GLY A 14 1.93 -7.55 -3.51
C GLY A 14 3.28 -6.93 -3.22
N GLY A 15 4.33 -7.73 -3.28
CA GLY A 15 5.70 -7.28 -3.08
C GLY A 15 6.21 -7.46 -1.66
N THR A 16 7.52 -7.32 -1.52
CA THR A 16 8.26 -7.64 -0.30
C THR A 16 7.85 -6.79 0.91
N ILE A 17 7.41 -5.55 0.68
CA ILE A 17 6.96 -4.68 1.76
C ILE A 17 5.82 -5.29 2.59
N GLY A 18 4.95 -6.08 1.95
CA GLY A 18 3.81 -6.74 2.60
C GLY A 18 4.12 -8.14 3.09
N MET A 19 5.37 -8.47 3.32
CA MET A 19 5.80 -9.76 3.87
C MET A 19 6.31 -9.63 5.28
N ILE A 20 6.32 -10.76 5.99
CA ILE A 20 6.88 -10.89 7.33
C ILE A 20 7.73 -12.16 7.38
N GLU A 21 8.83 -12.10 8.11
CA GLU A 21 9.67 -13.27 8.33
C GLU A 21 9.04 -14.17 9.39
N ASN A 22 8.86 -15.45 9.05
CA ASN A 22 8.44 -16.47 10.01
C ASN A 22 9.60 -16.77 10.96
N ALA A 23 9.39 -16.52 12.24
CA ALA A 23 10.43 -16.71 13.27
C ALA A 23 10.93 -18.16 13.42
N ALA A 24 10.11 -19.15 13.04
CA ALA A 24 10.45 -20.54 13.14
C ALA A 24 11.25 -21.06 11.93
N THR A 25 10.97 -20.55 10.73
CA THR A 25 11.53 -21.07 9.48
C THR A 25 12.49 -20.11 8.79
N GLY A 26 12.46 -18.82 9.14
CA GLY A 26 13.19 -17.77 8.43
C GLY A 26 12.61 -17.42 7.04
N ALA A 27 11.55 -18.09 6.62
CA ALA A 27 10.91 -17.83 5.35
C ALA A 27 10.05 -16.58 5.38
N LEU A 28 9.96 -15.88 4.24
CA LEU A 28 9.04 -14.76 4.07
C LEU A 28 7.64 -15.29 3.78
N GLU A 29 6.67 -14.79 4.51
CA GLU A 29 5.26 -15.11 4.38
C GLU A 29 4.45 -13.83 4.16
N ASN A 30 3.28 -13.97 3.53
CA ASN A 30 2.37 -12.84 3.35
C ASN A 30 1.86 -12.34 4.70
N PHE A 31 1.94 -11.03 4.88
CA PHE A 31 1.45 -10.36 6.06
C PHE A 31 -0.07 -10.21 6.01
N ASN A 32 -0.75 -10.48 7.13
CA ASN A 32 -2.17 -10.18 7.24
C ASN A 32 -2.36 -8.72 7.66
N PHE A 33 -2.79 -7.88 6.72
CA PHE A 33 -2.98 -6.45 6.94
C PHE A 33 -4.12 -6.11 7.91
N GLU A 34 -5.03 -7.04 8.19
CA GLU A 34 -6.03 -6.84 9.25
C GLU A 34 -5.38 -6.70 10.64
N GLN A 35 -4.16 -7.21 10.78
CA GLN A 35 -3.38 -7.09 12.01
C GLN A 35 -2.33 -5.97 11.97
N LEU A 36 -2.43 -5.08 11.00
CA LEU A 36 -1.42 -4.04 10.75
C LEU A 36 -1.11 -3.21 12.01
N GLN A 37 -2.12 -2.80 12.75
CA GLN A 37 -1.95 -1.99 13.95
C GLN A 37 -1.21 -2.73 15.08
N LYS A 38 -1.33 -4.05 15.13
CA LYS A 38 -0.61 -4.88 16.10
C LYS A 38 0.89 -4.90 15.82
N TYR A 39 1.26 -4.94 14.55
CA TYR A 39 2.65 -5.01 14.11
C TYR A 39 3.32 -3.64 13.97
N ILE A 40 2.53 -2.59 13.76
CA ILE A 40 3.00 -1.20 13.65
C ILE A 40 2.21 -0.34 14.64
N PRO A 41 2.59 -0.36 15.94
CA PRO A 41 1.87 0.39 16.97
C PRO A 41 1.85 1.90 16.72
N GLU A 42 2.81 2.41 15.95
CA GLU A 42 2.89 3.82 15.57
C GLU A 42 1.65 4.30 14.82
N LEU A 43 0.95 3.40 14.13
CA LEU A 43 -0.30 3.73 13.44
C LEU A 43 -1.42 4.13 14.41
N GLN A 44 -1.37 3.66 15.64
CA GLN A 44 -2.35 4.04 16.67
C GLN A 44 -2.23 5.51 17.09
N LYS A 45 -1.11 6.15 16.76
CA LYS A 45 -0.90 7.58 17.02
C LYS A 45 -1.66 8.47 16.03
N PHE A 46 -2.10 7.92 14.90
CA PHE A 46 -2.93 8.66 13.97
C PHE A 46 -4.36 8.78 14.51
N ASN A 47 -4.90 9.98 14.46
CA ASN A 47 -6.26 10.27 14.92
C ASN A 47 -7.33 9.99 13.86
N PHE A 48 -7.05 9.06 12.96
CA PHE A 48 -7.99 8.70 11.89
C PHE A 48 -7.89 7.20 11.57
N PRO A 49 -8.99 6.57 11.12
CA PRO A 49 -9.00 5.16 10.76
C PRO A 49 -8.20 4.89 9.49
N ILE A 50 -7.50 3.75 9.49
CA ILE A 50 -6.83 3.19 8.33
C ILE A 50 -7.48 1.84 8.06
N ASP A 51 -8.22 1.74 6.96
CA ASP A 51 -8.78 0.49 6.48
C ASP A 51 -7.82 -0.14 5.47
N THR A 52 -7.92 -1.44 5.30
CA THR A 52 -7.02 -2.20 4.44
C THR A 52 -7.80 -2.99 3.39
N TYR A 53 -7.24 -3.07 2.19
CA TYR A 53 -7.66 -3.96 1.13
C TYR A 53 -6.45 -4.76 0.65
N GLN A 54 -6.52 -6.07 0.70
CA GLN A 54 -5.42 -6.94 0.31
C GLN A 54 -5.82 -7.76 -0.92
N PHE A 55 -4.97 -7.75 -1.95
CA PHE A 55 -5.16 -8.62 -3.10
C PHE A 55 -4.95 -10.07 -2.69
N ASP A 56 -5.83 -10.95 -3.13
CA ASP A 56 -5.77 -12.39 -2.88
C ASP A 56 -5.88 -13.16 -4.20
N PRO A 57 -4.82 -13.86 -4.63
CA PRO A 57 -3.48 -13.86 -4.03
C PRO A 57 -2.74 -12.53 -4.23
N PRO A 58 -1.77 -12.21 -3.36
CA PRO A 58 -0.85 -11.10 -3.60
C PRO A 58 -0.07 -11.32 -4.89
N MET A 59 0.20 -10.24 -5.62
CA MET A 59 0.84 -10.31 -6.91
C MET A 59 2.34 -10.05 -6.84
N ASP A 60 3.12 -10.79 -7.61
CA ASP A 60 4.48 -10.40 -7.92
C ASP A 60 4.44 -9.20 -8.87
N SER A 61 5.17 -8.13 -8.53
CA SER A 61 5.20 -6.93 -9.38
C SER A 61 5.80 -7.17 -10.75
N SER A 62 6.63 -8.22 -10.92
CA SER A 62 7.15 -8.62 -12.23
C SER A 62 6.05 -9.12 -13.18
N ASP A 63 4.94 -9.61 -12.62
CA ASP A 63 3.79 -10.12 -13.36
C ASP A 63 2.67 -9.08 -13.53
N MET A 64 2.98 -7.79 -13.32
CA MET A 64 2.00 -6.71 -13.43
C MET A 64 1.44 -6.60 -14.86
N GLU A 65 0.12 -6.70 -14.96
CA GLU A 65 -0.64 -6.61 -16.20
C GLU A 65 -1.63 -5.44 -16.19
N PRO A 66 -2.07 -4.95 -17.37
CA PRO A 66 -3.03 -3.85 -17.44
C PRO A 66 -4.33 -4.09 -16.67
N ASP A 67 -4.79 -5.34 -16.56
CA ASP A 67 -5.99 -5.67 -15.79
C ASP A 67 -5.86 -5.36 -14.31
N MET A 68 -4.64 -5.38 -13.77
CA MET A 68 -4.37 -5.00 -12.39
C MET A 68 -4.51 -3.50 -12.17
N TRP A 69 -4.09 -2.71 -13.14
CA TRP A 69 -4.31 -1.26 -13.09
C TRP A 69 -5.80 -0.94 -13.14
N ARG A 70 -6.57 -1.64 -13.97
CA ARG A 70 -8.03 -1.50 -14.00
C ARG A 70 -8.66 -1.89 -12.67
N LYS A 71 -8.18 -2.95 -12.03
CA LYS A 71 -8.62 -3.37 -10.69
C LYS A 71 -8.33 -2.29 -9.65
N LEU A 72 -7.13 -1.73 -9.64
CA LEU A 72 -6.76 -0.63 -8.74
C LEU A 72 -7.66 0.59 -8.95
N VAL A 73 -7.87 1.00 -10.19
CA VAL A 73 -8.74 2.13 -10.54
C VAL A 73 -10.16 1.88 -10.03
N ARG A 74 -10.68 0.66 -10.22
CA ARG A 74 -12.01 0.29 -9.74
C ARG A 74 -12.12 0.34 -8.21
N ILE A 75 -11.12 -0.17 -7.50
CA ILE A 75 -11.08 -0.11 -6.02
C ILE A 75 -11.10 1.33 -5.55
N ILE A 76 -10.28 2.18 -6.14
CA ILE A 76 -10.21 3.61 -5.79
C ILE A 76 -11.54 4.29 -6.11
N HIS A 77 -12.08 4.07 -7.31
CA HIS A 77 -13.36 4.65 -7.74
C HIS A 77 -14.51 4.25 -6.81
N ASP A 78 -14.64 2.97 -6.50
CA ASP A 78 -15.73 2.43 -5.68
C ASP A 78 -15.66 2.92 -4.22
N ASN A 79 -14.47 3.29 -3.76
CA ASN A 79 -14.21 3.76 -2.40
C ASN A 79 -13.92 5.26 -2.31
N TYR A 80 -13.99 5.98 -3.42
CA TYR A 80 -13.53 7.36 -3.50
C TYR A 80 -14.24 8.30 -2.52
N ASN A 81 -15.54 8.12 -2.32
CA ASN A 81 -16.34 8.95 -1.42
C ASN A 81 -16.20 8.55 0.06
N ARG A 82 -15.64 7.37 0.34
CA ARG A 82 -15.51 6.85 1.71
C ARG A 82 -14.20 7.25 2.38
N TYR A 83 -13.16 7.52 1.60
CA TYR A 83 -11.81 7.78 2.10
C TYR A 83 -11.31 9.13 1.63
N HIS A 84 -10.43 9.72 2.43
CA HIS A 84 -9.79 11.01 2.13
C HIS A 84 -8.45 10.85 1.40
N GLY A 85 -7.93 9.64 1.36
CA GLY A 85 -6.71 9.31 0.66
C GLY A 85 -6.54 7.81 0.50
N PHE A 86 -5.65 7.45 -0.42
CA PHE A 86 -5.34 6.07 -0.78
C PHE A 86 -3.84 5.86 -0.77
N VAL A 87 -3.39 4.78 -0.15
CA VAL A 87 -1.99 4.37 -0.15
C VAL A 87 -1.92 2.99 -0.77
N ILE A 88 -1.10 2.82 -1.81
CA ILE A 88 -0.91 1.56 -2.51
C ILE A 88 0.47 1.03 -2.15
N LEU A 89 0.51 -0.12 -1.49
CA LEU A 89 1.74 -0.86 -1.25
C LEU A 89 2.00 -1.78 -2.45
N HIS A 90 3.13 -1.57 -3.10
CA HIS A 90 3.45 -2.16 -4.40
C HIS A 90 4.86 -2.73 -4.40
N GLY A 91 5.09 -3.77 -5.21
CA GLY A 91 6.44 -4.23 -5.49
C GLY A 91 7.24 -3.16 -6.24
N THR A 92 8.54 -3.07 -5.98
CA THR A 92 9.37 -1.98 -6.50
C THR A 92 9.71 -2.11 -7.98
N ASP A 93 9.69 -3.33 -8.54
CA ASP A 93 10.15 -3.58 -9.93
C ASP A 93 9.33 -2.84 -10.98
N THR A 94 8.02 -2.75 -10.79
CA THR A 94 7.09 -2.13 -11.75
C THR A 94 6.29 -0.96 -11.18
N MET A 95 6.65 -0.47 -10.00
CA MET A 95 5.92 0.61 -9.33
C MET A 95 5.84 1.87 -10.19
N ALA A 96 6.91 2.22 -10.90
CA ALA A 96 6.94 3.39 -11.77
C ALA A 96 5.95 3.25 -12.95
N TYR A 97 5.81 2.05 -13.49
CA TYR A 97 4.83 1.78 -14.57
C TYR A 97 3.40 1.91 -14.05
N THR A 98 3.12 1.38 -12.88
CA THR A 98 1.80 1.50 -12.24
C THR A 98 1.48 2.96 -11.92
N ALA A 99 2.44 3.72 -11.39
CA ALA A 99 2.26 5.15 -11.11
C ALA A 99 1.94 5.92 -12.38
N SER A 100 2.66 5.65 -13.48
CA SER A 100 2.39 6.27 -14.79
C SER A 100 1.02 5.90 -15.33
N ALA A 101 0.65 4.62 -15.29
CA ALA A 101 -0.65 4.16 -15.77
C ALA A 101 -1.79 4.81 -14.97
N LEU A 102 -1.71 4.83 -13.65
CA LEU A 102 -2.73 5.43 -12.80
C LEU A 102 -2.86 6.94 -12.99
N SER A 103 -1.76 7.64 -13.27
CA SER A 103 -1.83 9.09 -13.55
C SER A 103 -2.60 9.42 -14.83
N PHE A 104 -2.67 8.49 -15.79
CA PHE A 104 -3.52 8.62 -16.97
C PHE A 104 -4.94 8.10 -16.79
N MET A 105 -5.10 7.05 -15.97
CA MET A 105 -6.39 6.38 -15.78
C MET A 105 -7.29 7.06 -14.74
N LEU A 106 -6.69 7.76 -13.77
CA LEU A 106 -7.39 8.48 -12.72
C LEU A 106 -7.47 9.97 -13.08
N GLU A 107 -8.61 10.40 -13.56
CA GLU A 107 -8.84 11.80 -13.93
C GLU A 107 -9.59 12.54 -12.82
N GLY A 108 -9.29 13.84 -12.69
CA GLY A 108 -10.01 14.73 -11.80
C GLY A 108 -9.85 14.40 -10.31
N LEU A 109 -8.73 13.85 -9.92
CA LEU A 109 -8.46 13.53 -8.52
C LEU A 109 -8.30 14.81 -7.69
N ASP A 110 -9.07 14.88 -6.60
CA ASP A 110 -8.91 15.88 -5.54
C ASP A 110 -8.40 15.25 -4.23
N LYS A 111 -8.14 13.95 -4.24
CA LYS A 111 -7.63 13.18 -3.10
C LYS A 111 -6.29 12.56 -3.45
N PRO A 112 -5.35 12.47 -2.48
CA PRO A 112 -4.04 11.88 -2.75
C PRO A 112 -4.17 10.37 -2.99
N VAL A 113 -3.43 9.89 -3.99
CA VAL A 113 -3.18 8.49 -4.26
C VAL A 113 -1.67 8.31 -4.27
N ILE A 114 -1.14 7.63 -3.29
CA ILE A 114 0.31 7.50 -3.06
C ILE A 114 0.70 6.04 -3.25
N LEU A 115 1.67 5.81 -4.11
CA LEU A 115 2.31 4.50 -4.25
C LEU A 115 3.60 4.46 -3.45
N THR A 116 3.79 3.39 -2.70
CA THR A 116 5.02 3.15 -1.96
C THR A 116 5.40 1.69 -2.00
N GLY A 117 6.68 1.42 -1.90
CA GLY A 117 7.22 0.07 -1.89
C GLY A 117 8.58 0.03 -1.23
N SER A 118 9.04 -1.18 -0.90
CA SER A 118 10.34 -1.40 -0.30
C SER A 118 10.89 -2.76 -0.69
N GLN A 119 12.20 -2.86 -0.77
CA GLN A 119 12.93 -4.11 -0.91
C GLN A 119 12.99 -4.89 0.42
N LEU A 120 12.60 -4.27 1.53
CA LEU A 120 12.61 -4.87 2.85
C LEU A 120 11.18 -5.14 3.34
N PRO A 121 10.95 -6.29 4.01
CA PRO A 121 9.69 -6.57 4.66
C PRO A 121 9.33 -5.50 5.71
N ILE A 122 8.05 -5.31 5.94
CA ILE A 122 7.54 -4.28 6.86
C ILE A 122 8.09 -4.44 8.29
N GLY A 123 8.28 -5.68 8.74
CA GLY A 123 8.85 -5.96 10.06
C GLY A 123 10.31 -5.53 10.17
N VAL A 124 11.10 -5.63 9.09
CA VAL A 124 12.51 -5.21 9.04
C VAL A 124 12.62 -3.70 8.93
N LEU A 125 11.72 -3.05 8.19
CA LEU A 125 11.66 -1.58 8.10
C LEU A 125 11.58 -0.91 9.46
N ARG A 126 10.99 -1.59 10.41
CA ARG A 126 10.79 -1.09 11.76
C ARG A 126 12.04 -1.14 12.63
N THR A 127 12.90 -2.12 12.39
CA THR A 127 14.12 -2.35 13.20
C THR A 127 15.31 -1.55 12.71
N ASP A 128 15.38 -1.22 11.44
CA ASP A 128 16.50 -0.49 10.83
C ASP A 128 16.06 0.91 10.34
N ARG A 129 15.85 1.80 11.31
CA ARG A 129 15.41 3.18 11.03
C ARG A 129 16.44 4.04 10.29
N LYS A 130 17.71 3.62 10.26
CA LYS A 130 18.79 4.44 9.71
C LYS A 130 19.08 4.22 8.24
N SER A 131 18.76 3.06 7.69
CA SER A 131 19.12 2.67 6.34
C SER A 131 17.94 2.50 5.39
N THR A 132 16.71 2.47 5.89
CA THR A 132 15.56 2.16 5.07
C THR A 132 14.97 3.40 4.43
N ARG A 133 15.00 3.43 3.10
CA ARG A 133 14.27 4.42 2.31
C ARG A 133 13.07 3.74 1.66
N LEU A 134 11.89 4.30 1.89
CA LEU A 134 10.70 3.97 1.13
C LEU A 134 10.68 4.78 -0.16
N ASN A 135 10.51 4.09 -1.30
CA ASN A 135 10.22 4.75 -2.55
C ASN A 135 8.74 5.08 -2.60
N SER A 136 8.40 6.32 -2.86
CA SER A 136 7.01 6.75 -2.97
C SER A 136 6.84 7.63 -4.21
N SER A 137 5.64 7.52 -4.82
CA SER A 137 5.25 8.35 -5.97
C SER A 137 3.80 8.76 -5.81
N HIS A 138 3.49 9.97 -6.25
CA HIS A 138 2.12 10.47 -6.32
C HIS A 138 1.57 10.25 -7.72
N ALA A 139 0.38 9.68 -7.80
CA ALA A 139 -0.34 9.42 -9.06
C ALA A 139 -1.45 10.45 -9.32
N THR A 140 -1.21 11.68 -8.99
CA THR A 140 -2.18 12.77 -9.17
C THR A 140 -1.79 13.74 -10.27
#